data_ca3124df0c83a09077f45c024df4c739
#
_entry.id   ca3124df0c83a09077f45c024df4c739
#
_cell.length_a   1.000
_cell.length_b   1.000
_cell.length_c   1.000
_cell.angle_alpha   90.00
_cell.angle_beta   90.00
_cell.angle_gamma   90.00
#
_symmetry.space_group_name_H-M   'P 1'
#
loop_
_entity.id
_entity.type
_entity.pdbx_description
1 polymer ?
#
loop_
_entity_poly.entity_id
_entity_poly.type
_entity_poly.pdbx_seq_one_letter_code
_entity_poly.pdbx_strand_id
1 'polypeptide(L)'
;MDGVLLLLNTVGGDIEAGLAIAEMVAGMTKPTVTLVLGGGHSIGIPLAVSGQQTFIVPSASMTVHPVRMSGLMIAAPQSYRYFERVQESIVSFVARHSRITQDDFRRLMLADGDMSNDVGTILYGSQAVELGLIDRLGTLSDALEALYGMIGKNG
;
A
#
# COMPACT_ATOMS: atom_id res chain seq x y z
N MET A 1 14.09 -10.41 -18.16
CA MET A 1 13.39 -9.31 -17.46
C MET A 1 14.40 -8.61 -16.56
N ASP A 2 14.61 -7.31 -16.74
CA ASP A 2 15.65 -6.54 -16.06
C ASP A 2 15.13 -5.76 -14.86
N GLY A 3 13.83 -5.46 -14.83
CA GLY A 3 13.14 -4.82 -13.73
C GLY A 3 11.63 -4.84 -13.92
N VAL A 4 10.89 -4.37 -12.92
CA VAL A 4 9.41 -4.32 -12.91
C VAL A 4 8.95 -2.92 -12.54
N LEU A 5 8.04 -2.36 -13.34
CA LEU A 5 7.24 -1.20 -12.98
C LEU A 5 5.80 -1.64 -12.74
N LEU A 6 5.32 -1.46 -11.52
CA LEU A 6 3.94 -1.74 -11.15
C LEU A 6 3.12 -0.45 -11.17
N LEU A 7 2.20 -0.34 -12.11
CA LEU A 7 1.26 0.78 -12.22
C LEU A 7 -0.03 0.44 -11.46
N LEU A 8 -0.42 1.30 -10.51
CA LEU A 8 -1.55 1.05 -9.62
C LEU A 8 -2.69 2.04 -9.85
N ASN A 9 -3.87 1.45 -10.09
CA ASN A 9 -5.16 2.11 -10.02
C ASN A 9 -6.18 1.07 -9.53
N THR A 10 -6.38 0.97 -8.23
CA THR A 10 -7.22 -0.08 -7.61
C THR A 10 -8.06 0.47 -6.46
N VAL A 11 -9.26 -0.06 -6.33
CA VAL A 11 -10.16 0.18 -5.19
C VAL A 11 -9.90 -0.78 -4.02
N GLY A 12 -8.96 -1.72 -4.18
CA GLY A 12 -8.71 -2.81 -3.24
C GLY A 12 -9.31 -4.12 -3.73
N GLY A 13 -9.59 -5.03 -2.82
CA GLY A 13 -10.15 -6.34 -3.16
C GLY A 13 -9.77 -7.42 -2.15
N ASP A 14 -9.49 -8.62 -2.64
CA ASP A 14 -9.10 -9.75 -1.81
C ASP A 14 -7.77 -9.53 -1.10
N ILE A 15 -7.77 -9.68 0.23
CA ILE A 15 -6.62 -9.37 1.07
C ILE A 15 -5.50 -10.39 0.87
N GLU A 16 -5.82 -11.68 0.79
CA GLU A 16 -4.82 -12.73 0.65
C GLU A 16 -4.12 -12.63 -0.70
N ALA A 17 -4.89 -12.41 -1.77
CA ALA A 17 -4.34 -12.20 -3.11
C ALA A 17 -3.46 -10.92 -3.17
N GLY A 18 -3.92 -9.83 -2.57
CA GLY A 18 -3.17 -8.58 -2.56
C GLY A 18 -1.87 -8.67 -1.76
N LEU A 19 -1.88 -9.28 -0.58
CA LEU A 19 -0.66 -9.53 0.22
C LEU A 19 0.30 -10.47 -0.50
N ALA A 20 -0.21 -11.53 -1.15
CA ALA A 20 0.65 -12.45 -1.90
C ALA A 20 1.39 -11.74 -3.04
N ILE A 21 0.71 -10.86 -3.79
CA ILE A 21 1.35 -10.05 -4.83
C ILE A 21 2.36 -9.06 -4.23
N ALA A 22 2.01 -8.40 -3.13
CA ALA A 22 2.88 -7.44 -2.47
C ALA A 22 4.17 -8.11 -1.95
N GLU A 23 4.07 -9.25 -1.28
CA GLU A 23 5.22 -10.05 -0.83
C GLU A 23 6.06 -10.56 -2.01
N MET A 24 5.43 -10.97 -3.10
CA MET A 24 6.14 -11.38 -4.31
C MET A 24 6.96 -10.22 -4.89
N VAL A 25 6.38 -9.03 -5.02
CA VAL A 25 7.07 -7.85 -5.56
C VAL A 25 8.20 -7.41 -4.61
N ALA A 26 7.92 -7.35 -3.30
CA ALA A 26 8.92 -6.97 -2.29
C ALA A 26 10.08 -7.97 -2.20
N GLY A 27 9.83 -9.26 -2.46
CA GLY A 27 10.84 -10.32 -2.49
C GLY A 27 11.65 -10.41 -3.78
N MET A 28 11.37 -9.59 -4.79
CA MET A 28 12.12 -9.62 -6.06
C MET A 28 13.55 -9.13 -5.89
N THR A 29 14.49 -9.86 -6.48
CA THR A 29 15.91 -9.44 -6.57
C THR A 29 16.16 -8.44 -7.70
N LYS A 30 15.28 -8.40 -8.69
CA LYS A 30 15.33 -7.43 -9.79
C LYS A 30 14.78 -6.06 -9.35
N PRO A 31 15.26 -4.95 -9.93
CA PRO A 31 14.72 -3.63 -9.64
C PRO A 31 13.20 -3.55 -9.76
N THR A 32 12.55 -3.00 -8.75
CA THR A 32 11.11 -2.81 -8.72
C THR A 32 10.74 -1.37 -8.36
N VAL A 33 9.84 -0.80 -9.13
CA VAL A 33 9.25 0.53 -8.88
C VAL A 33 7.74 0.40 -8.87
N THR A 34 7.08 1.08 -7.94
CA THR A 34 5.61 1.22 -7.95
C THR A 34 5.21 2.66 -8.20
N LEU A 35 4.11 2.85 -8.91
CA LEU A 35 3.51 4.15 -9.17
C LEU A 35 1.99 4.10 -9.01
N VAL A 36 1.47 4.87 -8.07
CA VAL A 36 0.01 5.07 -7.90
C VAL A 36 -0.45 6.18 -8.83
N LEU A 37 -1.27 5.83 -9.83
CA LEU A 37 -1.79 6.76 -10.86
C LEU A 37 -3.19 7.29 -10.55
N GLY A 38 -4.00 6.53 -9.83
CA GLY A 38 -5.37 6.91 -9.47
C GLY A 38 -5.68 6.50 -8.05
N GLY A 39 -6.20 5.29 -7.85
CA GLY A 39 -6.48 4.73 -6.54
C GLY A 39 -5.41 3.75 -6.07
N GLY A 40 -4.99 3.88 -4.81
CA GLY A 40 -4.21 2.88 -4.09
C GLY A 40 -4.93 2.49 -2.80
N HIS A 41 -6.22 2.07 -2.91
CA HIS A 41 -7.10 1.95 -1.76
C HIS A 41 -7.01 0.58 -1.10
N SER A 42 -7.20 0.54 0.23
CA SER A 42 -7.32 -0.70 0.99
C SER A 42 -6.09 -1.61 0.81
N ILE A 43 -6.27 -2.84 0.32
CA ILE A 43 -5.16 -3.78 0.02
C ILE A 43 -4.25 -3.29 -1.11
N GLY A 44 -4.62 -2.24 -1.83
CA GLY A 44 -3.75 -1.52 -2.76
C GLY A 44 -2.56 -0.83 -2.07
N ILE A 45 -2.66 -0.54 -0.77
CA ILE A 45 -1.57 0.10 -0.01
C ILE A 45 -0.34 -0.80 0.11
N PRO A 46 -0.43 -2.06 0.57
CA PRO A 46 0.70 -2.99 0.50
C PRO A 46 1.32 -3.11 -0.89
N LEU A 47 0.50 -3.15 -1.95
CA LEU A 47 1.01 -3.16 -3.32
C LEU A 47 1.81 -1.88 -3.65
N ALA A 48 1.31 -0.72 -3.22
CA ALA A 48 1.97 0.56 -3.48
C ALA A 48 3.34 0.68 -2.80
N VAL A 49 3.50 0.11 -1.60
CA VAL A 49 4.75 0.16 -0.84
C VAL A 49 5.71 -1.00 -1.14
N SER A 50 5.32 -1.97 -1.96
CA SER A 50 6.11 -3.17 -2.22
C SER A 50 7.33 -2.97 -3.13
N GLY A 51 7.40 -1.88 -3.88
CA GLY A 51 8.55 -1.55 -4.73
C GLY A 51 9.76 -1.06 -3.94
N GLN A 52 10.95 -1.25 -4.50
CA GLN A 52 12.20 -0.69 -3.94
C GLN A 52 12.24 0.85 -4.01
N GLN A 53 11.51 1.43 -4.94
CA GLN A 53 11.19 2.86 -4.99
C GLN A 53 9.70 3.02 -5.29
N THR A 54 9.05 3.94 -4.60
CA THR A 54 7.61 4.12 -4.67
C THR A 54 7.24 5.56 -5.05
N PHE A 55 6.29 5.69 -5.96
CA PHE A 55 5.82 6.98 -6.47
C PHE A 55 4.31 7.08 -6.41
N ILE A 56 3.82 8.30 -6.31
CA ILE A 56 2.40 8.65 -6.42
C ILE A 56 2.24 9.95 -7.18
N VAL A 57 1.27 10.04 -8.09
CA VAL A 57 0.95 11.32 -8.75
C VAL A 57 0.16 12.22 -7.80
N PRO A 58 0.23 13.56 -7.94
CA PRO A 58 -0.44 14.49 -7.02
C PRO A 58 -1.95 14.30 -6.89
N SER A 59 -2.63 13.90 -7.97
CA SER A 59 -4.09 13.70 -8.02
C SER A 59 -4.55 12.33 -7.53
N ALA A 60 -3.64 11.39 -7.30
CA ALA A 60 -3.98 10.07 -6.80
C ALA A 60 -4.34 10.10 -5.30
N SER A 61 -5.11 9.11 -4.88
CA SER A 61 -5.51 8.98 -3.48
C SER A 61 -5.35 7.55 -2.97
N MET A 62 -5.15 7.43 -1.66
CA MET A 62 -5.01 6.17 -0.95
C MET A 62 -5.97 6.17 0.24
N THR A 63 -6.76 5.11 0.40
CA THR A 63 -7.67 4.98 1.53
C THR A 63 -7.16 3.92 2.50
N VAL A 64 -6.82 4.36 3.70
CA VAL A 64 -6.43 3.51 4.83
C VAL A 64 -7.66 3.27 5.68
N HIS A 65 -8.07 2.02 5.85
CA HIS A 65 -9.21 1.65 6.68
C HIS A 65 -9.00 0.27 7.31
N PRO A 66 -9.73 -0.08 8.40
CA PRO A 66 -9.67 -1.41 8.99
C PRO A 66 -10.12 -2.49 8.01
N VAL A 67 -9.63 -3.71 8.23
CA VAL A 67 -10.09 -4.88 7.49
C VAL A 67 -11.60 -5.04 7.66
N ARG A 68 -12.30 -5.24 6.56
CA ARG A 68 -13.75 -5.47 6.54
C ARG A 68 -14.05 -6.90 6.13
N MET A 69 -15.09 -7.47 6.71
CA MET A 69 -15.68 -8.72 6.22
C MET A 69 -17.17 -8.53 5.94
N SER A 70 -17.63 -9.16 4.88
CA SER A 70 -19.03 -9.34 4.59
C SER A 70 -19.37 -10.83 4.69
N GLY A 71 -20.49 -11.16 5.34
CA GLY A 71 -20.97 -12.54 5.44
C GLY A 71 -21.47 -12.91 6.83
N LEU A 72 -21.96 -14.16 6.96
CA LEU A 72 -22.42 -14.71 8.22
C LEU A 72 -21.22 -15.03 9.12
N MET A 73 -21.11 -14.35 10.27
CA MET A 73 -20.07 -14.66 11.26
C MET A 73 -20.55 -15.81 12.17
N ILE A 74 -19.83 -16.93 12.06
CA ILE A 74 -19.99 -18.08 12.98
C ILE A 74 -18.78 -18.11 13.91
N ALA A 75 -18.95 -18.27 15.21
CA ALA A 75 -17.91 -18.32 16.23
C ALA A 75 -17.10 -17.02 16.39
N ALA A 76 -17.73 -15.99 16.88
CA ALA A 76 -17.20 -14.63 17.06
C ALA A 76 -15.76 -14.52 17.63
N PRO A 77 -15.30 -15.26 18.68
CA PRO A 77 -13.93 -15.10 19.20
C PRO A 77 -12.83 -15.55 18.24
N GLN A 78 -13.06 -16.61 17.45
CA GLN A 78 -12.09 -17.10 16.48
C GLN A 78 -12.02 -16.17 15.26
N SER A 79 -13.16 -15.69 14.80
CA SER A 79 -13.26 -14.73 13.71
C SER A 79 -12.54 -13.42 14.08
N TYR A 80 -12.75 -12.91 15.30
CA TYR A 80 -12.10 -11.69 15.77
C TYR A 80 -10.56 -11.85 15.78
N ARG A 81 -10.03 -12.96 16.31
CA ARG A 81 -8.58 -13.21 16.29
C ARG A 81 -8.01 -13.36 14.89
N TYR A 82 -8.76 -13.93 13.97
CA TYR A 82 -8.37 -14.01 12.57
C TYR A 82 -8.23 -12.61 11.95
N PHE A 83 -9.21 -11.75 12.19
CA PHE A 83 -9.18 -10.36 11.74
C PHE A 83 -7.99 -9.58 12.27
N GLU A 84 -7.76 -9.66 13.57
CA GLU A 84 -6.60 -9.00 14.19
C GLU A 84 -5.30 -9.45 13.52
N ARG A 85 -5.13 -10.74 13.27
CA ARG A 85 -3.93 -11.26 12.59
C ARG A 85 -3.78 -10.74 11.17
N VAL A 86 -4.85 -10.73 10.41
CA VAL A 86 -4.83 -10.22 9.04
C VAL A 86 -4.50 -8.73 9.03
N GLN A 87 -5.14 -7.95 9.89
CA GLN A 87 -4.87 -6.52 10.03
C GLN A 87 -3.43 -6.25 10.45
N GLU A 88 -2.92 -6.96 11.45
CA GLU A 88 -1.54 -6.83 11.90
C GLU A 88 -0.52 -7.26 10.83
N SER A 89 -0.85 -8.22 9.99
CA SER A 89 -0.01 -8.58 8.84
C SER A 89 0.11 -7.42 7.84
N ILE A 90 -1.00 -6.72 7.57
CA ILE A 90 -1.00 -5.53 6.70
C ILE A 90 -0.18 -4.40 7.34
N VAL A 91 -0.43 -4.08 8.60
CA VAL A 91 0.29 -3.03 9.35
C VAL A 91 1.79 -3.30 9.36
N SER A 92 2.17 -4.52 9.69
CA SER A 92 3.57 -4.95 9.72
C SER A 92 4.23 -4.88 8.34
N PHE A 93 3.56 -5.32 7.29
CA PHE A 93 4.08 -5.25 5.93
C PHE A 93 4.31 -3.80 5.50
N VAL A 94 3.32 -2.94 5.67
CA VAL A 94 3.40 -1.52 5.28
C VAL A 94 4.53 -0.82 6.02
N ALA A 95 4.65 -1.00 7.34
CA ALA A 95 5.71 -0.38 8.13
C ALA A 95 7.12 -0.89 7.77
N ARG A 96 7.27 -2.16 7.35
CA ARG A 96 8.55 -2.70 6.88
C ARG A 96 9.00 -2.16 5.52
N HIS A 97 8.04 -1.77 4.68
CA HIS A 97 8.29 -1.37 3.29
C HIS A 97 8.07 0.13 3.03
N SER A 98 7.93 0.93 4.08
CA SER A 98 7.77 2.38 4.01
C SER A 98 8.43 3.05 5.22
N ARG A 99 8.35 4.38 5.31
CA ARG A 99 8.86 5.14 6.45
C ARG A 99 7.81 5.42 7.52
N ILE A 100 6.53 5.09 7.25
CA ILE A 100 5.47 5.26 8.24
C ILE A 100 5.63 4.25 9.38
N THR A 101 5.39 4.70 10.62
CA THR A 101 5.42 3.78 11.75
C THR A 101 4.14 2.93 11.82
N GLN A 102 4.20 1.77 12.49
CA GLN A 102 3.01 0.96 12.73
C GLN A 102 1.93 1.73 13.47
N ASP A 103 2.31 2.55 14.46
CA ASP A 103 1.36 3.31 15.27
C ASP A 103 0.72 4.45 14.48
N ASP A 104 1.47 5.12 13.61
CA ASP A 104 0.91 6.14 12.72
C ASP A 104 -0.05 5.50 11.70
N PHE A 105 0.32 4.36 11.14
CA PHE A 105 -0.55 3.66 10.20
C PHE A 105 -1.83 3.16 10.86
N ARG A 106 -1.75 2.62 12.09
CA ARG A 106 -2.95 2.25 12.88
C ARG A 106 -3.83 3.47 13.19
N ARG A 107 -3.23 4.62 13.52
CA ARG A 107 -3.99 5.87 13.76
C ARG A 107 -4.77 6.30 12.51
N LEU A 108 -4.16 6.26 11.33
CA LEU A 108 -4.84 6.54 10.07
C LEU A 108 -5.99 5.56 9.81
N MET A 109 -5.77 4.28 10.11
CA MET A 109 -6.74 3.21 9.91
C MET A 109 -7.99 3.38 10.79
N LEU A 110 -7.83 3.90 12.01
CA LEU A 110 -8.87 4.01 13.02
C LEU A 110 -9.40 5.44 13.18
N ALA A 111 -8.96 6.38 12.36
CA ALA A 111 -9.38 7.78 12.48
C ALA A 111 -10.87 7.96 12.13
N ASP A 112 -11.55 8.75 12.96
CA ASP A 112 -12.91 9.23 12.68
C ASP A 112 -12.81 10.58 11.97
N GLY A 113 -13.29 10.72 10.72
CA GLY A 113 -13.36 12.05 10.19
C GLY A 113 -13.52 12.25 8.68
N ASP A 114 -12.78 11.56 7.85
CA ASP A 114 -12.80 11.86 6.41
C ASP A 114 -13.81 11.01 5.62
N MET A 115 -14.28 9.95 6.21
CA MET A 115 -15.26 9.05 5.59
C MET A 115 -16.62 9.24 6.26
N SER A 116 -17.54 9.87 5.59
CA SER A 116 -18.82 10.32 6.14
C SER A 116 -19.72 9.21 6.75
N ASN A 117 -19.38 7.95 6.54
CA ASN A 117 -20.12 6.79 7.10
C ASN A 117 -19.20 5.64 7.50
N ASP A 118 -17.88 5.87 7.70
CA ASP A 118 -16.94 4.79 7.97
C ASP A 118 -15.67 5.28 8.69
N VAL A 119 -14.94 4.35 9.27
CA VAL A 119 -13.64 4.59 9.93
C VAL A 119 -12.52 4.50 8.91
N GLY A 120 -11.58 5.44 8.96
CA GLY A 120 -10.40 5.45 8.10
C GLY A 120 -10.01 6.84 7.62
N THR A 121 -8.95 6.89 6.83
CA THR A 121 -8.37 8.14 6.31
C THR A 121 -8.17 8.05 4.80
N ILE A 122 -8.49 9.12 4.08
CA ILE A 122 -8.15 9.30 2.68
C ILE A 122 -6.92 10.21 2.61
N LEU A 123 -5.86 9.73 1.98
CA LEU A 123 -4.62 10.46 1.75
C LEU A 123 -4.50 10.80 0.27
N TYR A 124 -4.24 12.05 -0.03
CA TYR A 124 -3.84 12.47 -1.37
C TYR A 124 -2.33 12.39 -1.55
N GLY A 125 -1.85 12.48 -2.80
CA GLY A 125 -0.46 12.21 -3.14
C GLY A 125 0.57 12.89 -2.22
N SER A 126 0.45 14.20 -1.98
CA SER A 126 1.38 14.92 -1.08
C SER A 126 1.35 14.41 0.36
N GLN A 127 0.14 14.14 0.88
CA GLN A 127 -0.03 13.62 2.25
C GLN A 127 0.57 12.22 2.42
N ALA A 128 0.42 11.35 1.41
CA ALA A 128 1.02 10.02 1.43
C ALA A 128 2.56 10.08 1.50
N VAL A 129 3.17 11.07 0.84
CA VAL A 129 4.62 11.30 0.89
C VAL A 129 5.05 11.92 2.22
N GLU A 130 4.35 12.94 2.71
CA GLU A 130 4.64 13.63 3.98
C GLU A 130 4.60 12.65 5.17
N LEU A 131 3.64 11.73 5.17
CA LEU A 131 3.51 10.70 6.20
C LEU A 131 4.49 9.53 6.04
N GLY A 132 5.29 9.52 4.97
CA GLY A 132 6.27 8.48 4.73
C GLY A 132 5.69 7.17 4.20
N LEU A 133 4.45 7.16 3.74
CA LEU A 133 3.82 5.97 3.15
C LEU A 133 4.38 5.70 1.76
N ILE A 134 4.56 6.74 0.94
CA ILE A 134 5.18 6.68 -0.39
C ILE A 134 6.44 7.55 -0.40
N ASP A 135 7.46 7.16 -1.18
CA ASP A 135 8.75 7.86 -1.19
C ASP A 135 8.66 9.25 -1.82
N ARG A 136 8.00 9.37 -2.97
CA ARG A 136 8.03 10.61 -3.76
C ARG A 136 6.75 10.84 -4.56
N LEU A 137 6.41 12.12 -4.71
CA LEU A 137 5.55 12.54 -5.82
C LEU A 137 6.32 12.36 -7.13
N GLY A 138 5.65 11.88 -8.16
CA GLY A 138 6.28 11.74 -9.47
C GLY A 138 5.32 11.25 -10.54
N THR A 139 5.76 11.39 -11.77
CA THR A 139 5.07 10.96 -12.99
C THR A 139 5.52 9.58 -13.43
N LEU A 140 4.94 9.08 -14.52
CA LEU A 140 5.42 7.86 -15.17
C LEU A 140 6.88 7.99 -15.64
N SER A 141 7.27 9.17 -16.13
CA SER A 141 8.66 9.43 -16.56
C SER A 141 9.63 9.32 -15.39
N ASP A 142 9.29 9.90 -14.23
CA ASP A 142 10.12 9.82 -13.02
C ASP A 142 10.28 8.37 -12.53
N ALA A 143 9.20 7.61 -12.55
CA ALA A 143 9.21 6.20 -12.18
C ALA A 143 10.05 5.33 -13.13
N LEU A 144 9.96 5.59 -14.44
CA LEU A 144 10.79 4.91 -15.45
C LEU A 144 12.26 5.28 -15.31
N GLU A 145 12.58 6.56 -15.11
CA GLU A 145 13.97 7.00 -14.90
C GLU A 145 14.58 6.32 -13.67
N ALA A 146 13.82 6.25 -12.57
CA ALA A 146 14.24 5.53 -11.37
C ALA A 146 14.50 4.05 -11.64
N LEU A 147 13.61 3.37 -12.36
CA LEU A 147 13.76 1.97 -12.73
C LEU A 147 15.00 1.73 -13.58
N TYR A 148 15.16 2.50 -14.66
CA TYR A 148 16.35 2.39 -15.53
C TYR A 148 17.65 2.70 -14.79
N GLY A 149 17.64 3.68 -13.88
CA GLY A 149 18.78 4.01 -13.04
C GLY A 149 19.20 2.86 -12.11
N MET A 150 18.24 2.06 -11.63
CA MET A 150 18.53 0.86 -10.82
C MET A 150 19.02 -0.31 -11.68
N ILE A 151 18.46 -0.50 -12.88
CA ILE A 151 18.88 -1.55 -13.83
C ILE A 151 20.34 -1.33 -14.21
N GLY A 152 20.74 -0.10 -14.58
CA GLY A 152 22.09 0.22 -14.98
C GLY A 152 23.17 0.08 -13.88
N LYS A 153 22.77 0.06 -12.60
CA LYS A 153 23.69 -0.17 -11.45
C LYS A 153 23.91 -1.65 -11.13
N ASN A 154 23.02 -2.51 -11.59
CA ASN A 154 23.03 -3.96 -11.32
C ASN A 154 23.55 -4.79 -12.51
N GLY A 155 23.96 -4.17 -13.61
CA GLY A 155 24.63 -4.74 -14.78
C GLY A 155 26.11 -4.38 -14.75
#